data_af11734682a89d927457adaf1f62f50e
#
_entry.id   af11734682a89d927457adaf1f62f50e
#
_cell.length_a   1.000
_cell.length_b   1.000
_cell.length_c   1.000
_cell.angle_alpha   90.00
_cell.angle_beta   90.00
_cell.angle_gamma   90.00
#
_symmetry.space_group_name_H-M   'P 1'
#
loop_
_entity.id
_entity.type
_entity.pdbx_description
1 polymer ?
#
loop_
_entity_poly.entity_id
_entity_poly.type
_entity_poly.pdbx_seq_one_letter_code
_entity_poly.pdbx_strand_id
1 'polypeptide(L)'
;MGSARARPRGGGFGSEGATGVTGGTAAGEGRGVGTPEVPAEAYDVALLDLDGVVYTGPRAVPHAPEALARAREAGMTLAFVTNNASRTPEVVAAHLTEIGVPAEPGDVVTSAQAAARLVAERFPAGSPVLAVGGDGLVAALRERGLVPVVSATAEPVAVVQGFAPGIDWALLAEASYAVAAGVPWIASNLDLTVPTERGIAPGNGALVGVVRAATGAEPVVAGKPELPLHRESMLRTGAKRPLVVGDRLDTDIAGAVAGGVDSLLVLTGVTDVRALLSAPAVSRPTFVAADLRALLGPLPRPVPVGGGWVCGGWTARVDGAEAAVEGSGDAYDGLRAVCAAVWGAADGSAVDVDRAVKTVAGLGISVRREP
;
A
#
# COMPACT_ATOMS: atom_id res chain seq x y z
N MET A 1 -7.57 50.34 -24.58
CA MET A 1 -6.40 50.27 -23.70
C MET A 1 -6.70 49.19 -22.63
N GLY A 2 -6.31 47.94 -22.94
CA GLY A 2 -6.58 46.78 -22.11
C GLY A 2 -5.33 46.43 -21.29
N SER A 3 -5.45 46.49 -19.99
CA SER A 3 -4.44 46.06 -19.02
C SER A 3 -4.35 44.56 -19.01
N ALA A 4 -3.29 43.98 -19.57
CA ALA A 4 -2.95 42.58 -19.45
C ALA A 4 -2.46 42.30 -18.03
N ARG A 5 -3.28 41.63 -17.24
CA ARG A 5 -2.85 41.04 -15.96
C ARG A 5 -1.94 39.84 -16.25
N ALA A 6 -0.70 39.92 -15.75
CA ALA A 6 0.26 38.82 -15.80
C ALA A 6 -0.30 37.60 -15.05
N ARG A 7 -0.40 36.45 -15.75
CA ARG A 7 -0.72 35.15 -15.17
C ARG A 7 0.46 34.67 -14.31
N PRO A 8 0.24 34.11 -13.12
CA PRO A 8 1.29 33.40 -12.40
C PRO A 8 1.71 32.15 -13.21
N ARG A 9 2.99 31.97 -13.40
CA ARG A 9 3.56 30.76 -14.03
C ARG A 9 3.26 29.56 -13.14
N GLY A 10 2.56 28.58 -13.70
CA GLY A 10 2.27 27.30 -13.06
C GLY A 10 3.57 26.61 -12.65
N GLY A 11 3.81 26.54 -11.33
CA GLY A 11 4.81 25.65 -10.74
C GLY A 11 4.30 24.21 -10.83
N GLY A 12 4.87 23.41 -11.72
CA GLY A 12 4.59 21.99 -11.79
C GLY A 12 4.88 21.29 -10.46
N PHE A 13 4.24 20.15 -10.21
CA PHE A 13 4.61 19.23 -9.13
C PHE A 13 5.98 18.61 -9.45
N GLY A 14 7.05 19.41 -9.44
CA GLY A 14 8.42 18.92 -9.59
C GLY A 14 8.85 18.18 -8.34
N SER A 15 9.65 17.15 -8.51
CA SER A 15 10.30 16.35 -7.48
C SER A 15 11.42 17.11 -6.76
N GLU A 16 11.12 18.27 -6.18
CA GLU A 16 12.12 19.02 -5.41
C GLU A 16 11.79 18.95 -3.90
N GLY A 17 12.73 18.35 -3.17
CA GLY A 17 12.87 18.55 -1.74
C GLY A 17 12.28 17.46 -0.84
N ALA A 18 12.59 16.20 -1.08
CA ALA A 18 12.79 15.30 0.05
C ALA A 18 14.07 15.72 0.78
N THR A 19 13.97 16.77 1.63
CA THR A 19 14.99 16.95 2.65
C THR A 19 14.96 15.72 3.52
N GLY A 20 16.05 14.93 3.38
CA GLY A 20 16.23 13.66 4.04
C GLY A 20 15.95 13.77 5.54
N VAL A 21 14.99 12.99 5.98
CA VAL A 21 15.12 12.35 7.28
C VAL A 21 16.31 11.40 7.08
N THR A 22 17.48 11.84 7.49
CA THR A 22 18.66 10.98 7.62
C THR A 22 18.43 10.02 8.79
N GLY A 23 17.49 9.12 8.63
CA GLY A 23 17.45 7.84 9.29
C GLY A 23 18.50 6.99 8.59
N GLY A 24 19.61 6.71 9.24
CA GLY A 24 20.76 6.02 8.67
C GLY A 24 20.35 4.76 7.94
N THR A 25 20.56 4.73 6.63
CA THR A 25 20.68 3.53 5.85
C THR A 25 21.96 2.81 6.28
N ALA A 26 21.90 2.09 7.39
CA ALA A 26 22.73 0.91 7.53
C ALA A 26 22.12 -0.15 6.61
N ALA A 27 22.50 -0.15 5.34
CA ALA A 27 22.51 -1.35 4.53
C ALA A 27 23.14 -2.44 5.39
N GLY A 28 22.41 -3.56 5.58
CA GLY A 28 22.69 -4.60 6.55
C GLY A 28 24.10 -5.17 6.53
N GLU A 29 25.00 -4.53 7.22
CA GLU A 29 26.23 -5.15 7.68
C GLU A 29 25.92 -5.85 9.01
N GLY A 30 25.86 -7.20 8.93
CA GLY A 30 26.21 -8.05 10.06
C GLY A 30 25.39 -7.90 11.34
N ARG A 31 24.04 -7.90 11.29
CA ARG A 31 23.28 -8.39 12.45
C ARG A 31 23.43 -9.90 12.46
N GLY A 32 24.24 -10.40 13.40
CA GLY A 32 24.33 -11.82 13.71
C GLY A 32 22.95 -12.44 13.82
N VAL A 33 22.84 -13.78 13.73
CA VAL A 33 21.61 -14.56 13.90
C VAL A 33 20.98 -14.14 15.24
N GLY A 34 20.22 -13.01 15.23
CA GLY A 34 19.49 -12.50 16.40
C GLY A 34 18.30 -13.42 16.65
N THR A 35 17.87 -13.50 17.90
CA THR A 35 16.60 -14.14 18.26
C THR A 35 15.50 -13.52 17.39
N PRO A 36 14.64 -14.34 16.71
CA PRO A 36 13.56 -13.80 15.90
C PRO A 36 12.66 -12.89 16.74
N GLU A 37 12.40 -11.68 16.25
CA GLU A 37 11.54 -10.72 16.94
C GLU A 37 10.05 -11.07 16.71
N VAL A 38 9.23 -10.87 17.74
CA VAL A 38 7.77 -10.90 17.63
C VAL A 38 7.32 -9.52 17.12
N PRO A 39 6.65 -9.42 15.97
CA PRO A 39 6.33 -8.11 15.38
C PRO A 39 5.54 -7.19 16.32
N ALA A 40 4.55 -7.72 17.05
CA ALA A 40 3.74 -6.92 17.98
C ALA A 40 4.54 -6.29 19.13
N GLU A 41 5.74 -6.79 19.42
CA GLU A 41 6.66 -6.26 20.43
C GLU A 41 7.77 -5.40 19.81
N ALA A 42 8.15 -5.71 18.56
CA ALA A 42 9.28 -5.12 17.89
C ALA A 42 8.95 -3.82 17.13
N TYR A 43 7.71 -3.69 16.65
CA TYR A 43 7.23 -2.54 15.89
C TYR A 43 6.22 -1.76 16.71
N ASP A 44 6.27 -0.42 16.64
CA ASP A 44 5.36 0.45 17.38
C ASP A 44 3.99 0.61 16.70
N VAL A 45 3.96 0.45 15.37
CA VAL A 45 2.73 0.61 14.57
C VAL A 45 2.66 -0.46 13.48
N ALA A 46 1.50 -1.11 13.33
CA ALA A 46 1.14 -1.84 12.11
C ALA A 46 0.35 -0.92 11.17
N LEU A 47 0.89 -0.68 9.97
CA LEU A 47 0.19 -0.01 8.87
C LEU A 47 -0.49 -1.09 8.02
N LEU A 48 -1.75 -1.37 8.30
CA LEU A 48 -2.51 -2.50 7.77
C LEU A 48 -3.29 -2.09 6.53
N ASP A 49 -3.08 -2.77 5.38
CA ASP A 49 -4.08 -2.73 4.33
C ASP A 49 -5.38 -3.36 4.79
N LEU A 50 -6.47 -3.12 4.08
CA LEU A 50 -7.80 -3.57 4.47
C LEU A 50 -8.27 -4.78 3.67
N ASP A 51 -8.43 -4.63 2.36
CA ASP A 51 -8.96 -5.67 1.49
C ASP A 51 -7.96 -6.81 1.31
N GLY A 52 -8.32 -8.04 1.68
CA GLY A 52 -7.42 -9.19 1.64
C GLY A 52 -6.52 -9.36 2.87
N VAL A 53 -6.47 -8.38 3.77
CA VAL A 53 -5.67 -8.40 5.00
C VAL A 53 -6.57 -8.46 6.24
N VAL A 54 -7.46 -7.50 6.41
CA VAL A 54 -8.38 -7.41 7.55
C VAL A 54 -9.73 -8.00 7.21
N TYR A 55 -10.24 -7.73 6.00
CA TYR A 55 -11.51 -8.27 5.52
C TYR A 55 -11.45 -8.62 4.01
N THR A 56 -12.45 -9.37 3.56
CA THR A 56 -12.73 -9.61 2.15
C THR A 56 -14.23 -9.41 1.94
N GLY A 57 -14.60 -8.38 1.19
CA GLY A 57 -15.99 -7.96 1.08
C GLY A 57 -16.60 -7.62 2.44
N PRO A 58 -17.74 -8.22 2.85
CA PRO A 58 -18.39 -7.94 4.12
C PRO A 58 -17.86 -8.74 5.32
N ARG A 59 -16.82 -9.57 5.16
CA ARG A 59 -16.37 -10.52 6.18
C ARG A 59 -14.94 -10.28 6.58
N ALA A 60 -14.65 -10.41 7.89
CA ALA A 60 -13.27 -10.43 8.36
C ALA A 60 -12.50 -11.61 7.75
N VAL A 61 -11.23 -11.39 7.46
CA VAL A 61 -10.29 -12.47 7.15
C VAL A 61 -10.19 -13.37 8.39
N PRO A 62 -10.18 -14.71 8.23
CA PRO A 62 -10.05 -15.64 9.36
C PRO A 62 -8.89 -15.26 10.28
N HIS A 63 -9.13 -15.26 11.57
CA HIS A 63 -8.16 -14.92 12.64
C HIS A 63 -7.75 -13.44 12.71
N ALA A 64 -8.17 -12.56 11.80
CA ALA A 64 -7.79 -11.15 11.83
C ALA A 64 -8.28 -10.42 13.10
N PRO A 65 -9.56 -10.54 13.52
CA PRO A 65 -10.04 -9.85 14.72
C PRO A 65 -9.25 -10.21 15.98
N GLU A 66 -9.03 -11.50 16.23
CA GLU A 66 -8.32 -11.99 17.41
C GLU A 66 -6.83 -11.62 17.38
N ALA A 67 -6.18 -11.72 16.20
CA ALA A 67 -4.78 -11.37 16.05
C ALA A 67 -4.54 -9.87 16.28
N LEU A 68 -5.40 -9.01 15.72
CA LEU A 68 -5.31 -7.57 15.90
C LEU A 68 -5.61 -7.14 17.35
N ALA A 69 -6.60 -7.75 17.99
CA ALA A 69 -6.89 -7.48 19.41
C ALA A 69 -5.66 -7.79 20.28
N ARG A 70 -5.03 -8.95 20.09
CA ARG A 70 -3.83 -9.35 20.83
C ARG A 70 -2.60 -8.50 20.50
N ALA A 71 -2.43 -8.08 19.24
CA ALA A 71 -1.36 -7.17 18.88
C ALA A 71 -1.50 -5.81 19.59
N ARG A 72 -2.74 -5.30 19.70
CA ARG A 72 -3.05 -4.08 20.44
C ARG A 72 -2.82 -4.24 21.95
N GLU A 73 -3.16 -5.40 22.53
CA GLU A 73 -2.87 -5.74 23.93
C GLU A 73 -1.36 -5.80 24.21
N ALA A 74 -0.55 -6.21 23.22
CA ALA A 74 0.91 -6.20 23.29
C ALA A 74 1.51 -4.79 23.18
N GLY A 75 0.69 -3.76 22.93
CA GLY A 75 1.13 -2.36 22.84
C GLY A 75 1.34 -1.82 21.42
N MET A 76 1.09 -2.63 20.38
CA MET A 76 1.20 -2.20 19.00
C MET A 76 0.01 -1.29 18.61
N THR A 77 0.29 -0.11 18.09
CA THR A 77 -0.73 0.74 17.48
C THR A 77 -1.16 0.17 16.13
N LEU A 78 -2.46 0.18 15.85
CA LEU A 78 -3.01 -0.28 14.57
C LEU A 78 -3.48 0.92 13.75
N ALA A 79 -3.00 1.06 12.51
CA ALA A 79 -3.50 2.02 11.56
C ALA A 79 -3.99 1.30 10.30
N PHE A 80 -5.21 1.59 9.89
CA PHE A 80 -5.88 0.97 8.75
C PHE A 80 -5.70 1.85 7.52
N VAL A 81 -4.86 1.42 6.58
CA VAL A 81 -4.36 2.24 5.47
C VAL A 81 -4.96 1.77 4.15
N THR A 82 -5.83 2.58 3.54
CA THR A 82 -6.55 2.20 2.33
C THR A 82 -6.36 3.15 1.15
N ASN A 83 -6.25 2.58 -0.05
CA ASN A 83 -6.34 3.33 -1.31
C ASN A 83 -7.77 3.83 -1.62
N ASN A 84 -8.78 3.34 -0.90
CA ASN A 84 -10.16 3.76 -1.12
C ASN A 84 -10.35 5.22 -0.65
N ALA A 85 -10.75 6.09 -1.59
CA ALA A 85 -11.02 7.50 -1.36
C ALA A 85 -12.53 7.83 -1.32
N SER A 86 -13.41 6.84 -1.54
CA SER A 86 -14.86 7.09 -1.67
C SER A 86 -15.58 7.15 -0.33
N ARG A 87 -15.08 6.40 0.67
CA ARG A 87 -15.66 6.34 2.01
C ARG A 87 -14.90 7.24 2.97
N THR A 88 -15.62 7.80 3.95
CA THR A 88 -14.99 8.56 5.03
C THR A 88 -14.36 7.63 6.07
N PRO A 89 -13.39 8.10 6.88
CA PRO A 89 -12.82 7.32 7.98
C PRO A 89 -13.86 6.78 8.95
N GLU A 90 -14.93 7.51 9.22
CA GLU A 90 -16.04 7.10 10.10
C GLU A 90 -16.76 5.87 9.56
N VAL A 91 -17.04 5.85 8.24
CA VAL A 91 -17.70 4.70 7.58
C VAL A 91 -16.81 3.47 7.59
N VAL A 92 -15.50 3.65 7.37
CA VAL A 92 -14.54 2.54 7.40
C VAL A 92 -14.39 2.00 8.83
N ALA A 93 -14.25 2.87 9.84
CA ALA A 93 -14.13 2.47 11.24
C ALA A 93 -15.39 1.74 11.75
N ALA A 94 -16.58 2.21 11.37
CA ALA A 94 -17.83 1.54 11.69
C ALA A 94 -17.88 0.12 11.10
N HIS A 95 -17.51 -0.03 9.82
CA HIS A 95 -17.45 -1.34 9.17
C HIS A 95 -16.45 -2.28 9.85
N LEU A 96 -15.25 -1.80 10.18
CA LEU A 96 -14.25 -2.58 10.92
C LEU A 96 -14.81 -3.08 12.26
N THR A 97 -15.49 -2.21 13.00
CA THR A 97 -16.11 -2.56 14.29
C THR A 97 -17.23 -3.60 14.12
N GLU A 98 -18.06 -3.48 13.09
CA GLU A 98 -19.12 -4.45 12.77
C GLU A 98 -18.57 -5.86 12.49
N ILE A 99 -17.39 -5.96 11.85
CA ILE A 99 -16.74 -7.25 11.56
C ILE A 99 -15.85 -7.76 12.71
N GLY A 100 -15.91 -7.12 13.90
CA GLY A 100 -15.20 -7.56 15.09
C GLY A 100 -13.78 -7.00 15.26
N VAL A 101 -13.42 -5.96 14.51
CA VAL A 101 -12.16 -5.21 14.65
C VAL A 101 -12.48 -3.80 15.14
N PRO A 102 -12.49 -3.54 16.46
CA PRO A 102 -12.78 -2.22 17.00
C PRO A 102 -11.82 -1.18 16.44
N ALA A 103 -12.35 -0.10 15.85
CA ALA A 103 -11.57 0.97 15.26
C ALA A 103 -12.28 2.32 15.45
N GLU A 104 -11.48 3.36 15.68
CA GLU A 104 -11.92 4.75 15.68
C GLU A 104 -11.60 5.41 14.32
N PRO A 105 -12.30 6.49 13.92
CA PRO A 105 -11.98 7.21 12.69
C PRO A 105 -10.51 7.66 12.62
N GLY A 106 -9.88 7.95 13.75
CA GLY A 106 -8.47 8.32 13.86
C GLY A 106 -7.49 7.20 13.50
N ASP A 107 -7.92 5.93 13.59
CA ASP A 107 -7.12 4.77 13.22
C ASP A 107 -7.10 4.54 11.68
N VAL A 108 -7.99 5.23 10.94
CA VAL A 108 -8.13 5.03 9.49
C VAL A 108 -7.39 6.12 8.72
N VAL A 109 -6.54 5.71 7.79
CA VAL A 109 -5.80 6.61 6.89
C VAL A 109 -6.13 6.27 5.45
N THR A 110 -6.67 7.26 4.73
CA THR A 110 -7.14 7.09 3.36
C THR A 110 -6.27 7.82 2.34
N SER A 111 -6.26 7.35 1.11
CA SER A 111 -5.61 8.06 0.00
C SER A 111 -6.24 9.43 -0.28
N ALA A 112 -7.51 9.64 0.08
CA ALA A 112 -8.16 10.95 0.03
C ALA A 112 -7.49 11.95 0.99
N GLN A 113 -7.17 11.52 2.21
CA GLN A 113 -6.49 12.36 3.20
C GLN A 113 -5.06 12.69 2.77
N ALA A 114 -4.35 11.73 2.17
CA ALA A 114 -3.03 11.98 1.59
C ALA A 114 -3.08 12.97 0.41
N ALA A 115 -4.05 12.83 -0.48
CA ALA A 115 -4.26 13.75 -1.60
C ALA A 115 -4.61 15.18 -1.12
N ALA A 116 -5.49 15.29 -0.13
CA ALA A 116 -5.85 16.58 0.46
C ALA A 116 -4.66 17.26 1.14
N ARG A 117 -3.76 16.50 1.80
CA ARG A 117 -2.51 17.02 2.35
C ARG A 117 -1.61 17.62 1.28
N LEU A 118 -1.41 16.91 0.16
CA LEU A 118 -0.57 17.41 -0.95
C LEU A 118 -1.04 18.78 -1.47
N VAL A 119 -2.36 19.02 -1.47
CA VAL A 119 -2.92 20.32 -1.84
C VAL A 119 -2.67 21.36 -0.72
N ALA A 120 -2.99 21.00 0.53
CA ALA A 120 -2.88 21.93 1.67
C ALA A 120 -1.43 22.35 1.99
N GLU A 121 -0.44 21.56 1.61
CA GLU A 121 0.97 21.95 1.71
C GLU A 121 1.39 23.04 0.71
N ARG A 122 0.59 23.29 -0.32
CA ARG A 122 0.90 24.26 -1.41
C ARG A 122 -0.05 25.44 -1.47
N PHE A 123 -1.28 25.26 -1.00
CA PHE A 123 -2.33 26.24 -1.12
C PHE A 123 -2.95 26.55 0.25
N PRO A 124 -3.26 27.82 0.54
CA PRO A 124 -3.81 28.21 1.84
C PRO A 124 -5.23 27.67 2.06
N ALA A 125 -5.66 27.63 3.32
CA ALA A 125 -7.04 27.37 3.69
C ALA A 125 -8.00 28.32 2.95
N GLY A 126 -9.19 27.83 2.59
CA GLY A 126 -10.17 28.55 1.77
C GLY A 126 -9.96 28.41 0.26
N SER A 127 -8.85 27.80 -0.21
CA SER A 127 -8.61 27.59 -1.64
C SER A 127 -9.64 26.66 -2.26
N PRO A 128 -10.22 27.00 -3.44
CA PRO A 128 -11.15 26.11 -4.16
C PRO A 128 -10.38 24.95 -4.81
N VAL A 129 -10.91 23.72 -4.64
CA VAL A 129 -10.34 22.49 -5.21
C VAL A 129 -11.42 21.74 -5.96
N LEU A 130 -11.22 21.46 -7.23
CA LEU A 130 -12.17 20.66 -8.01
C LEU A 130 -12.08 19.21 -7.54
N ALA A 131 -13.14 18.75 -6.88
CA ALA A 131 -13.23 17.42 -6.30
C ALA A 131 -13.96 16.47 -7.26
N VAL A 132 -13.24 15.52 -7.85
CA VAL A 132 -13.80 14.44 -8.65
C VAL A 132 -13.79 13.18 -7.82
N GLY A 133 -14.85 12.93 -7.05
CA GLY A 133 -14.87 11.79 -6.13
C GLY A 133 -16.10 11.79 -5.23
N GLY A 134 -16.08 10.89 -4.26
CA GLY A 134 -17.18 10.73 -3.29
C GLY A 134 -16.98 11.53 -2.00
N ASP A 135 -17.84 11.21 -1.02
CA ASP A 135 -17.89 11.89 0.28
C ASP A 135 -16.56 11.82 1.03
N GLY A 136 -15.82 10.71 0.92
CA GLY A 136 -14.51 10.56 1.56
C GLY A 136 -13.51 11.60 1.06
N LEU A 137 -13.48 11.88 -0.25
CA LEU A 137 -12.62 12.91 -0.82
C LEU A 137 -13.04 14.31 -0.39
N VAL A 138 -14.35 14.60 -0.44
CA VAL A 138 -14.90 15.89 -0.04
C VAL A 138 -14.62 16.17 1.44
N ALA A 139 -14.80 15.16 2.31
CA ALA A 139 -14.52 15.27 3.74
C ALA A 139 -13.03 15.55 4.00
N ALA A 140 -12.12 14.80 3.33
CA ALA A 140 -10.68 14.98 3.48
C ALA A 140 -10.21 16.39 3.05
N LEU A 141 -10.76 16.95 1.98
CA LEU A 141 -10.45 18.33 1.57
C LEU A 141 -10.92 19.34 2.60
N ARG A 142 -12.15 19.18 3.13
CA ARG A 142 -12.70 20.06 4.18
C ARG A 142 -11.93 19.97 5.49
N GLU A 143 -11.50 18.77 5.89
CA GLU A 143 -10.63 18.56 7.07
C GLU A 143 -9.35 19.42 7.00
N ARG A 144 -8.84 19.65 5.78
CA ARG A 144 -7.66 20.51 5.53
C ARG A 144 -8.01 21.99 5.29
N GLY A 145 -9.27 22.37 5.49
CA GLY A 145 -9.72 23.75 5.31
C GLY A 145 -9.84 24.18 3.85
N LEU A 146 -9.78 23.23 2.90
CA LEU A 146 -9.97 23.48 1.47
C LEU A 146 -11.46 23.53 1.12
N VAL A 147 -11.82 24.20 0.02
CA VAL A 147 -13.21 24.33 -0.44
C VAL A 147 -13.45 23.46 -1.65
N PRO A 148 -14.11 22.29 -1.51
CA PRO A 148 -14.44 21.44 -2.65
C PRO A 148 -15.44 22.16 -3.59
N VAL A 149 -15.11 22.18 -4.89
CA VAL A 149 -15.96 22.69 -5.98
C VAL A 149 -16.12 21.62 -7.06
N VAL A 150 -17.14 21.77 -7.91
CA VAL A 150 -17.49 20.78 -8.95
C VAL A 150 -17.32 21.31 -10.38
N SER A 151 -16.89 22.56 -10.54
CA SER A 151 -16.73 23.18 -11.86
C SER A 151 -15.39 23.91 -12.00
N ALA A 152 -14.78 23.82 -13.17
CA ALA A 152 -13.60 24.54 -13.57
C ALA A 152 -13.79 26.08 -13.56
N THR A 153 -15.04 26.54 -13.71
CA THR A 153 -15.38 27.98 -13.65
C THR A 153 -15.25 28.59 -12.25
N ALA A 154 -15.14 27.75 -11.21
CA ALA A 154 -14.84 28.20 -9.86
C ALA A 154 -13.34 28.51 -9.65
N GLU A 155 -12.53 28.51 -10.71
CA GLU A 155 -11.08 28.79 -10.70
C GLU A 155 -10.31 27.95 -9.66
N PRO A 156 -10.43 26.58 -9.69
CA PRO A 156 -9.81 25.73 -8.70
C PRO A 156 -8.27 25.83 -8.78
N VAL A 157 -7.61 25.79 -7.62
CA VAL A 157 -6.14 25.77 -7.53
C VAL A 157 -5.54 24.38 -7.78
N ALA A 158 -6.35 23.34 -7.65
CA ALA A 158 -6.00 21.94 -7.93
C ALA A 158 -7.24 21.13 -8.34
N VAL A 159 -7.01 20.06 -9.09
CA VAL A 159 -7.99 18.98 -9.33
C VAL A 159 -7.55 17.79 -8.47
N VAL A 160 -8.45 17.24 -7.66
CA VAL A 160 -8.22 16.00 -6.91
C VAL A 160 -9.24 14.97 -7.35
N GLN A 161 -8.75 13.83 -7.85
CA GLN A 161 -9.57 12.76 -8.40
C GLN A 161 -9.45 11.48 -7.57
N GLY A 162 -10.59 10.96 -7.12
CA GLY A 162 -10.76 9.68 -6.47
C GLY A 162 -11.96 8.94 -7.06
N PHE A 163 -12.12 7.67 -6.67
CA PHE A 163 -13.26 6.89 -7.13
C PHE A 163 -14.56 7.26 -6.40
N ALA A 164 -15.67 7.30 -7.15
CA ALA A 164 -17.02 7.20 -6.62
C ALA A 164 -17.94 6.59 -7.67
N PRO A 165 -18.94 5.76 -7.28
CA PRO A 165 -19.87 5.14 -8.24
C PRO A 165 -20.70 6.11 -9.07
N GLY A 166 -20.92 7.33 -8.56
CA GLY A 166 -21.75 8.35 -9.19
C GLY A 166 -21.00 9.37 -10.04
N ILE A 167 -19.70 9.17 -10.32
CA ILE A 167 -18.96 10.07 -11.22
C ILE A 167 -19.52 9.94 -12.63
N ASP A 168 -19.97 11.07 -13.17
CA ASP A 168 -20.51 11.16 -14.52
C ASP A 168 -19.53 11.83 -15.50
N TRP A 169 -19.91 11.81 -16.78
CA TRP A 169 -19.12 12.43 -17.82
C TRP A 169 -18.93 13.93 -17.60
N ALA A 170 -19.95 14.64 -17.08
CA ALA A 170 -19.89 16.08 -16.88
C ALA A 170 -18.80 16.47 -15.88
N LEU A 171 -18.69 15.75 -14.77
CA LEU A 171 -17.65 16.00 -13.77
C LEU A 171 -16.23 15.67 -14.29
N LEU A 172 -16.09 14.60 -15.10
CA LEU A 172 -14.82 14.27 -15.78
C LEU A 172 -14.45 15.32 -16.83
N ALA A 173 -15.42 15.92 -17.52
CA ALA A 173 -15.18 17.01 -18.45
C ALA A 173 -14.70 18.28 -17.73
N GLU A 174 -15.31 18.65 -16.59
CA GLU A 174 -14.86 19.77 -15.75
C GLU A 174 -13.40 19.57 -15.26
N ALA A 175 -13.06 18.35 -14.83
CA ALA A 175 -11.68 18.00 -14.51
C ALA A 175 -10.75 18.19 -15.70
N SER A 176 -11.16 17.71 -16.88
CA SER A 176 -10.37 17.82 -18.11
C SER A 176 -10.14 19.27 -18.51
N TYR A 177 -11.16 20.14 -18.41
CA TYR A 177 -11.03 21.57 -18.68
C TYR A 177 -10.03 22.25 -17.76
N ALA A 178 -10.11 21.96 -16.44
CA ALA A 178 -9.17 22.52 -15.46
C ALA A 178 -7.73 22.03 -15.70
N VAL A 179 -7.55 20.72 -15.91
CA VAL A 179 -6.23 20.13 -16.17
C VAL A 179 -5.62 20.65 -17.48
N ALA A 180 -6.39 20.72 -18.57
CA ALA A 180 -5.94 21.30 -19.84
C ALA A 180 -5.57 22.78 -19.72
N ALA A 181 -6.17 23.52 -18.78
CA ALA A 181 -5.80 24.90 -18.45
C ALA A 181 -4.52 25.00 -17.59
N GLY A 182 -3.88 23.87 -17.24
CA GLY A 182 -2.65 23.81 -16.47
C GLY A 182 -2.85 23.77 -14.96
N VAL A 183 -4.07 23.49 -14.48
CA VAL A 183 -4.33 23.29 -13.04
C VAL A 183 -3.67 21.98 -12.59
N PRO A 184 -2.91 21.96 -11.47
CA PRO A 184 -2.31 20.76 -10.92
C PRO A 184 -3.34 19.66 -10.68
N TRP A 185 -3.00 18.41 -11.05
CA TRP A 185 -3.89 17.27 -10.96
C TRP A 185 -3.31 16.19 -10.04
N ILE A 186 -4.10 15.76 -9.06
CA ILE A 186 -3.74 14.73 -8.09
C ILE A 186 -4.78 13.61 -8.19
N ALA A 187 -4.30 12.36 -8.32
CA ALA A 187 -5.14 11.16 -8.20
C ALA A 187 -4.94 10.53 -6.82
N SER A 188 -6.02 10.16 -6.17
CA SER A 188 -5.97 9.44 -4.89
C SER A 188 -5.29 8.08 -5.02
N ASN A 189 -5.50 7.38 -6.14
CA ASN A 189 -4.84 6.13 -6.51
C ASN A 189 -4.99 5.89 -8.02
N LEU A 190 -4.32 4.84 -8.55
CA LEU A 190 -4.43 4.39 -9.94
C LEU A 190 -4.98 2.97 -10.06
N ASP A 191 -5.67 2.45 -9.07
CA ASP A 191 -6.27 1.12 -9.12
C ASP A 191 -7.22 1.01 -10.29
N LEU A 192 -6.90 0.15 -11.27
CA LEU A 192 -7.66 0.03 -12.52
C LEU A 192 -9.04 -0.58 -12.31
N THR A 193 -9.19 -1.39 -11.28
CA THR A 193 -10.41 -2.12 -10.98
C THR A 193 -10.78 -2.00 -9.51
N VAL A 194 -12.06 -2.22 -9.22
CA VAL A 194 -12.59 -2.32 -7.86
C VAL A 194 -13.50 -3.56 -7.78
N PRO A 195 -13.33 -4.42 -6.75
CA PRO A 195 -14.25 -5.52 -6.52
C PRO A 195 -15.61 -4.99 -6.04
N THR A 196 -16.68 -5.57 -6.56
CA THR A 196 -18.06 -5.31 -6.15
C THR A 196 -18.81 -6.63 -5.94
N GLU A 197 -19.97 -6.60 -5.30
CA GLU A 197 -20.82 -7.79 -5.15
C GLU A 197 -21.22 -8.43 -6.48
N ARG A 198 -21.21 -7.66 -7.58
CA ARG A 198 -21.57 -8.11 -8.92
C ARG A 198 -20.39 -8.55 -9.77
N GLY A 199 -19.16 -8.44 -9.25
CA GLY A 199 -17.91 -8.73 -9.96
C GLY A 199 -16.95 -7.54 -10.02
N ILE A 200 -15.96 -7.63 -10.88
CA ILE A 200 -14.93 -6.59 -11.04
C ILE A 200 -15.50 -5.43 -11.87
N ALA A 201 -15.36 -4.22 -11.33
CA ALA A 201 -15.78 -2.96 -11.97
C ALA A 201 -14.57 -2.03 -12.21
N PRO A 202 -14.70 -1.00 -13.09
CA PRO A 202 -13.64 0.01 -13.27
C PRO A 202 -13.35 0.77 -11.97
N GLY A 203 -12.07 0.89 -11.63
CA GLY A 203 -11.57 1.68 -10.50
C GLY A 203 -11.19 3.11 -10.89
N ASN A 204 -10.57 3.83 -9.95
CA ASN A 204 -10.15 5.22 -10.17
C ASN A 204 -9.15 5.35 -11.33
N GLY A 205 -8.21 4.41 -11.48
CA GLY A 205 -7.23 4.42 -12.54
C GLY A 205 -7.85 4.40 -13.95
N ALA A 206 -8.99 3.70 -14.14
CA ALA A 206 -9.75 3.74 -15.38
C ALA A 206 -10.35 5.13 -15.64
N LEU A 207 -10.90 5.79 -14.60
CA LEU A 207 -11.42 7.15 -14.70
C LEU A 207 -10.33 8.20 -14.89
N VAL A 208 -9.15 8.03 -14.27
CA VAL A 208 -7.93 8.81 -14.55
C VAL A 208 -7.54 8.68 -16.01
N GLY A 209 -7.65 7.48 -16.60
CA GLY A 209 -7.43 7.23 -18.01
C GLY A 209 -8.30 8.09 -18.93
N VAL A 210 -9.54 8.40 -18.54
CA VAL A 210 -10.45 9.27 -19.31
C VAL A 210 -9.92 10.71 -19.36
N VAL A 211 -9.54 11.28 -18.21
CA VAL A 211 -8.97 12.65 -18.15
C VAL A 211 -7.61 12.72 -18.85
N ARG A 212 -6.77 11.68 -18.67
CA ARG A 212 -5.49 11.54 -19.39
C ARG A 212 -5.68 11.54 -20.91
N ALA A 213 -6.65 10.79 -21.42
CA ALA A 213 -6.95 10.73 -22.85
C ALA A 213 -7.39 12.08 -23.42
N ALA A 214 -8.11 12.89 -22.64
CA ALA A 214 -8.59 14.20 -23.05
C ALA A 214 -7.51 15.29 -22.99
N THR A 215 -6.52 15.16 -22.09
CA THR A 215 -5.59 16.25 -21.73
C THR A 215 -4.12 15.97 -22.09
N GLY A 216 -3.75 14.70 -22.20
CA GLY A 216 -2.35 14.28 -22.31
C GLY A 216 -1.53 14.46 -21.03
N ALA A 217 -2.14 14.88 -19.92
CA ALA A 217 -1.47 15.14 -18.66
C ALA A 217 -1.42 13.87 -17.78
N GLU A 218 -0.44 13.84 -16.86
CA GLU A 218 -0.29 12.81 -15.83
C GLU A 218 -0.55 13.40 -14.45
N PRO A 219 -1.33 12.70 -13.57
CA PRO A 219 -1.53 13.17 -12.21
C PRO A 219 -0.34 12.84 -11.31
N VAL A 220 -0.17 13.60 -10.24
CA VAL A 220 0.57 13.14 -9.06
C VAL A 220 -0.31 12.15 -8.30
N VAL A 221 0.25 11.01 -7.91
CA VAL A 221 -0.49 9.95 -7.22
C VAL A 221 -0.26 10.03 -5.72
N ALA A 222 -1.33 9.98 -4.94
CA ALA A 222 -1.25 10.07 -3.48
C ALA A 222 -1.26 8.71 -2.79
N GLY A 223 -1.92 7.71 -3.36
CA GLY A 223 -2.09 6.36 -2.80
C GLY A 223 -0.91 5.43 -3.04
N LYS A 224 -0.96 4.25 -2.43
CA LYS A 224 0.03 3.18 -2.63
C LYS A 224 0.16 2.83 -4.13
N PRO A 225 1.36 2.54 -4.62
CA PRO A 225 2.65 2.39 -3.91
C PRO A 225 3.39 3.71 -3.65
N GLU A 226 2.83 4.86 -4.03
CA GLU A 226 3.48 6.15 -3.86
C GLU A 226 3.57 6.58 -2.38
N LEU A 227 4.61 7.34 -2.05
CA LEU A 227 4.95 7.70 -0.68
C LEU A 227 3.95 8.60 0.07
N PRO A 228 3.10 9.45 -0.55
CA PRO A 228 2.26 10.38 0.21
C PRO A 228 1.33 9.70 1.22
N LEU A 229 0.74 8.53 0.89
CA LEU A 229 -0.12 7.81 1.82
C LEU A 229 0.68 7.20 2.99
N HIS A 230 1.87 6.67 2.74
CA HIS A 230 2.78 6.23 3.81
C HIS A 230 3.16 7.40 4.73
N ARG A 231 3.53 8.54 4.14
CA ARG A 231 3.85 9.76 4.90
C ARG A 231 2.68 10.23 5.75
N GLU A 232 1.46 10.25 5.20
CA GLU A 232 0.25 10.59 5.94
C GLU A 232 0.03 9.65 7.12
N SER A 233 0.21 8.33 6.91
CA SER A 233 0.08 7.32 7.96
C SER A 233 1.10 7.52 9.08
N MET A 234 2.36 7.74 8.75
CA MET A 234 3.41 8.01 9.74
C MET A 234 3.17 9.29 10.53
N LEU A 235 2.71 10.37 9.87
CA LEU A 235 2.42 11.64 10.54
C LEU A 235 1.22 11.54 11.49
N ARG A 236 0.19 10.78 11.14
CA ARG A 236 -1.00 10.59 11.99
C ARG A 236 -0.73 9.69 13.18
N THR A 237 0.06 8.65 13.01
CA THR A 237 0.37 7.68 14.07
C THR A 237 1.57 8.06 14.93
N GLY A 238 2.42 8.96 14.46
CA GLY A 238 3.71 9.25 15.09
C GLY A 238 4.70 8.09 15.04
N ALA A 239 4.51 7.14 14.11
CA ALA A 239 5.29 5.92 13.97
C ALA A 239 6.80 6.18 13.88
N LYS A 240 7.58 5.42 14.64
CA LYS A 240 9.05 5.45 14.65
C LYS A 240 9.63 4.17 14.04
N ARG A 241 8.98 3.05 14.26
CA ARG A 241 9.33 1.74 13.72
C ARG A 241 8.06 1.04 13.19
N PRO A 242 7.49 1.53 12.07
CA PRO A 242 6.29 0.95 11.50
C PRO A 242 6.58 -0.39 10.81
N LEU A 243 5.55 -1.25 10.76
CA LEU A 243 5.49 -2.44 9.92
C LEU A 243 4.32 -2.29 8.94
N VAL A 244 4.60 -2.27 7.64
CA VAL A 244 3.54 -2.33 6.63
C VAL A 244 3.05 -3.76 6.51
N VAL A 245 1.74 -3.97 6.59
CA VAL A 245 1.12 -5.28 6.41
C VAL A 245 0.16 -5.21 5.24
N GLY A 246 0.39 -6.03 4.22
CA GLY A 246 -0.40 -6.02 2.99
C GLY A 246 -0.46 -7.39 2.33
N ASP A 247 -1.31 -7.50 1.32
CA ASP A 247 -1.48 -8.71 0.52
C ASP A 247 -1.06 -8.52 -0.94
N ARG A 248 -0.64 -7.28 -1.30
CA ARG A 248 -0.28 -6.94 -2.68
C ARG A 248 1.18 -6.50 -2.80
N LEU A 249 1.88 -7.15 -3.75
CA LEU A 249 3.28 -6.81 -4.07
C LEU A 249 3.41 -5.44 -4.74
N ASP A 250 2.48 -5.09 -5.62
CA ASP A 250 2.54 -3.90 -6.48
C ASP A 250 2.13 -2.60 -5.77
N THR A 251 1.44 -2.68 -4.66
CA THR A 251 1.00 -1.52 -3.87
C THR A 251 1.62 -1.48 -2.48
N ASP A 252 1.30 -2.43 -1.62
CA ASP A 252 1.71 -2.42 -0.21
C ASP A 252 3.21 -2.61 -0.06
N ILE A 253 3.70 -3.70 -0.68
CA ILE A 253 5.10 -4.09 -0.54
C ILE A 253 6.01 -3.12 -1.31
N ALA A 254 5.63 -2.77 -2.55
CA ALA A 254 6.38 -1.78 -3.31
C ALA A 254 6.44 -0.42 -2.59
N GLY A 255 5.33 0.02 -2.00
CA GLY A 255 5.29 1.24 -1.19
C GLY A 255 6.16 1.16 0.07
N ALA A 256 6.18 0.02 0.76
CA ALA A 256 7.05 -0.20 1.92
C ALA A 256 8.53 -0.17 1.53
N VAL A 257 8.91 -0.86 0.44
CA VAL A 257 10.28 -0.84 -0.09
C VAL A 257 10.70 0.57 -0.49
N ALA A 258 9.85 1.31 -1.21
CA ALA A 258 10.12 2.70 -1.59
C ALA A 258 10.26 3.63 -0.37
N GLY A 259 9.52 3.35 0.70
CA GLY A 259 9.59 4.09 1.98
C GLY A 259 10.73 3.65 2.91
N GLY A 260 11.47 2.59 2.57
CA GLY A 260 12.51 2.04 3.43
C GLY A 260 11.98 1.43 4.74
N VAL A 261 10.75 0.90 4.71
CA VAL A 261 10.02 0.35 5.86
C VAL A 261 9.90 -1.16 5.74
N ASP A 262 10.04 -1.88 6.85
CA ASP A 262 9.82 -3.32 6.90
C ASP A 262 8.37 -3.67 6.53
N SER A 263 8.18 -4.81 5.85
CA SER A 263 6.88 -5.26 5.39
C SER A 263 6.59 -6.72 5.70
N LEU A 264 5.33 -7.02 5.97
CA LEU A 264 4.79 -8.36 6.10
C LEU A 264 3.76 -8.60 4.99
N LEU A 265 4.07 -9.49 4.07
CA LEU A 265 3.11 -9.99 3.10
C LEU A 265 2.29 -11.11 3.73
N VAL A 266 0.97 -10.99 3.73
CA VAL A 266 0.04 -12.06 4.10
C VAL A 266 -0.58 -12.70 2.85
N LEU A 267 -0.70 -14.03 2.84
CA LEU A 267 -1.21 -14.77 1.68
C LEU A 267 -2.73 -15.00 1.76
N THR A 268 -3.45 -14.08 2.41
CA THR A 268 -4.91 -14.10 2.54
C THR A 268 -5.65 -13.38 1.42
N GLY A 269 -4.91 -12.63 0.59
CA GLY A 269 -5.50 -11.77 -0.45
C GLY A 269 -4.98 -12.03 -1.87
N VAL A 270 -4.49 -11.01 -2.55
CA VAL A 270 -4.20 -11.02 -4.01
C VAL A 270 -2.98 -11.84 -4.39
N THR A 271 -1.90 -11.76 -3.63
CA THR A 271 -0.63 -12.39 -3.99
C THR A 271 -0.65 -13.90 -3.74
N ASP A 272 -0.32 -14.68 -4.74
CA ASP A 272 -0.03 -16.11 -4.62
C ASP A 272 1.48 -16.39 -4.54
N VAL A 273 1.83 -17.66 -4.29
CA VAL A 273 3.24 -18.09 -4.17
C VAL A 273 4.01 -17.87 -5.47
N ARG A 274 3.39 -18.01 -6.63
CA ARG A 274 4.04 -17.76 -7.93
C ARG A 274 4.43 -16.29 -8.07
N ALA A 275 3.48 -15.38 -7.84
CA ALA A 275 3.73 -13.95 -7.90
C ALA A 275 4.82 -13.53 -6.91
N LEU A 276 4.79 -14.09 -5.68
CA LEU A 276 5.80 -13.85 -4.66
C LEU A 276 7.20 -14.28 -5.10
N LEU A 277 7.36 -15.52 -5.60
CA LEU A 277 8.66 -16.00 -6.07
C LEU A 277 9.20 -15.22 -7.26
N SER A 278 8.31 -14.66 -8.11
CA SER A 278 8.65 -13.82 -9.27
C SER A 278 8.84 -12.35 -8.93
N ALA A 279 8.73 -11.96 -7.66
CA ALA A 279 8.73 -10.55 -7.26
C ALA A 279 10.04 -9.84 -7.63
N PRO A 280 10.00 -8.72 -8.35
CA PRO A 280 11.18 -7.90 -8.58
C PRO A 280 11.66 -7.26 -7.27
N ALA A 281 12.93 -6.86 -7.20
CA ALA A 281 13.56 -6.35 -5.98
C ALA A 281 12.76 -5.21 -5.31
N VAL A 282 12.11 -4.36 -6.12
CA VAL A 282 11.31 -3.22 -5.65
C VAL A 282 10.00 -3.61 -4.94
N SER A 283 9.64 -4.89 -4.94
CA SER A 283 8.41 -5.39 -4.30
C SER A 283 8.63 -6.72 -3.54
N ARG A 284 9.87 -6.98 -3.08
CA ARG A 284 10.18 -8.14 -2.23
C ARG A 284 9.87 -7.80 -0.77
N PRO A 285 8.96 -8.54 -0.10
CA PRO A 285 8.63 -8.27 1.30
C PRO A 285 9.76 -8.66 2.27
N THR A 286 9.79 -7.99 3.43
CA THR A 286 10.71 -8.36 4.52
C THR A 286 10.31 -9.70 5.14
N PHE A 287 9.01 -9.91 5.35
CA PHE A 287 8.44 -11.13 5.90
C PHE A 287 7.27 -11.63 5.05
N VAL A 288 7.04 -12.94 5.11
CA VAL A 288 5.89 -13.60 4.48
C VAL A 288 5.23 -14.50 5.49
N ALA A 289 3.90 -14.51 5.54
CA ALA A 289 3.14 -15.37 6.43
C ALA A 289 1.78 -15.79 5.85
N ALA A 290 1.13 -16.74 6.51
CA ALA A 290 -0.23 -17.15 6.15
C ALA A 290 -1.22 -16.01 6.31
N ASP A 291 -1.24 -15.39 7.50
CA ASP A 291 -2.23 -14.42 7.94
C ASP A 291 -1.69 -13.56 9.10
N LEU A 292 -2.55 -12.73 9.68
CA LEU A 292 -2.22 -11.77 10.75
C LEU A 292 -1.78 -12.40 12.08
N ARG A 293 -1.95 -13.71 12.29
CA ARG A 293 -1.39 -14.40 13.48
C ARG A 293 0.12 -14.27 13.55
N ALA A 294 0.77 -14.03 12.42
CA ALA A 294 2.21 -13.78 12.34
C ALA A 294 2.68 -12.55 13.14
N LEU A 295 1.79 -11.62 13.45
CA LEU A 295 2.12 -10.47 14.32
C LEU A 295 2.48 -10.92 15.75
N LEU A 296 2.01 -12.10 16.18
CA LEU A 296 2.05 -12.59 17.55
C LEU A 296 3.13 -13.66 17.80
N GLY A 297 3.86 -14.04 16.78
CA GLY A 297 4.90 -15.05 16.86
C GLY A 297 6.22 -14.57 16.27
N PRO A 298 7.32 -15.26 16.57
CA PRO A 298 8.63 -14.90 16.06
C PRO A 298 8.69 -15.06 14.54
N LEU A 299 9.20 -14.05 13.84
CA LEU A 299 9.41 -14.07 12.40
C LEU A 299 10.93 -14.06 12.09
N PRO A 300 11.55 -15.23 11.89
CA PRO A 300 12.96 -15.30 11.50
C PRO A 300 13.17 -14.72 10.10
N ARG A 301 14.27 -14.00 9.93
CA ARG A 301 14.74 -13.54 8.62
C ARG A 301 15.63 -14.60 7.98
N PRO A 302 15.54 -14.86 6.67
CA PRO A 302 16.48 -15.70 5.98
C PRO A 302 17.90 -15.14 6.08
N VAL A 303 18.88 -16.01 6.35
CA VAL A 303 20.30 -15.65 6.38
C VAL A 303 21.09 -16.52 5.41
N PRO A 304 22.07 -15.97 4.67
CA PRO A 304 22.90 -16.74 3.77
C PRO A 304 23.89 -17.61 4.57
N VAL A 305 23.95 -18.91 4.27
CA VAL A 305 24.85 -19.88 4.91
C VAL A 305 25.32 -20.90 3.88
N GLY A 306 26.63 -21.02 3.68
CA GLY A 306 27.22 -22.13 2.91
C GLY A 306 26.69 -22.30 1.48
N GLY A 307 26.42 -21.20 0.78
CA GLY A 307 25.87 -21.20 -0.58
C GLY A 307 24.36 -21.44 -0.67
N GLY A 308 23.66 -21.41 0.46
CA GLY A 308 22.19 -21.45 0.55
C GLY A 308 21.66 -20.40 1.50
N TRP A 309 20.35 -20.50 1.83
CA TRP A 309 19.64 -19.61 2.74
C TRP A 309 18.97 -20.42 3.84
N VAL A 310 19.19 -20.01 5.08
CA VAL A 310 18.59 -20.64 6.27
C VAL A 310 17.53 -19.71 6.86
N CYS A 311 16.36 -20.28 7.19
CA CYS A 311 15.31 -19.59 7.91
C CYS A 311 14.62 -20.59 8.85
N GLY A 312 14.60 -20.31 10.16
CA GLY A 312 14.15 -21.28 11.15
C GLY A 312 14.93 -22.59 11.03
N GLY A 313 14.23 -23.71 11.01
CA GLY A 313 14.80 -25.04 10.81
C GLY A 313 14.97 -25.49 9.35
N TRP A 314 14.82 -24.57 8.36
CA TRP A 314 14.85 -24.85 6.95
C TRP A 314 16.09 -24.29 6.25
N THR A 315 16.60 -25.04 5.27
CA THR A 315 17.67 -24.59 4.37
C THR A 315 17.19 -24.68 2.93
N ALA A 316 17.31 -23.61 2.18
CA ALA A 316 16.99 -23.59 0.75
C ALA A 316 18.22 -23.24 -0.09
N ARG A 317 18.33 -23.85 -1.27
CA ARG A 317 19.40 -23.62 -2.25
C ARG A 317 18.82 -23.59 -3.66
N VAL A 318 19.53 -22.91 -4.54
CA VAL A 318 19.27 -22.98 -5.99
C VAL A 318 20.48 -23.65 -6.65
N ASP A 319 20.21 -24.70 -7.41
CA ASP A 319 21.19 -25.39 -8.24
C ASP A 319 20.71 -25.35 -9.70
N GLY A 320 21.41 -24.58 -10.53
CA GLY A 320 20.96 -24.28 -11.89
C GLY A 320 19.60 -23.60 -11.89
N ALA A 321 18.58 -24.27 -12.45
CA ALA A 321 17.20 -23.77 -12.53
C ALA A 321 16.30 -24.27 -11.38
N GLU A 322 16.80 -25.12 -10.51
CA GLU A 322 15.99 -25.80 -9.48
C GLU A 322 16.20 -25.19 -8.09
N ALA A 323 15.09 -24.92 -7.41
CA ALA A 323 15.10 -24.59 -5.99
C ALA A 323 14.80 -25.84 -5.17
N ALA A 324 15.68 -26.15 -4.21
CA ALA A 324 15.51 -27.22 -3.25
C ALA A 324 15.40 -26.67 -1.83
N VAL A 325 14.61 -27.33 -0.98
CA VAL A 325 14.46 -26.99 0.44
C VAL A 325 14.50 -28.27 1.27
N GLU A 326 15.21 -28.23 2.38
CA GLU A 326 15.33 -29.34 3.32
C GLU A 326 15.26 -28.80 4.75
N GLY A 327 14.73 -29.59 5.67
CA GLY A 327 14.60 -29.22 7.09
C GLY A 327 13.25 -29.58 7.66
N SER A 328 12.89 -28.92 8.74
CA SER A 328 11.60 -29.09 9.43
C SER A 328 11.28 -27.85 10.27
N GLY A 329 10.01 -27.73 10.67
CA GLY A 329 9.51 -26.61 11.48
C GLY A 329 8.34 -25.90 10.80
N ASP A 330 8.19 -24.60 11.05
CA ASP A 330 7.15 -23.79 10.42
C ASP A 330 7.36 -23.78 8.88
N ALA A 331 6.32 -24.17 8.13
CA ALA A 331 6.36 -24.21 6.68
C ALA A 331 6.65 -22.84 6.04
N TYR A 332 6.22 -21.75 6.69
CA TYR A 332 6.48 -20.39 6.22
C TYR A 332 7.94 -19.93 6.41
N ASP A 333 8.68 -20.54 7.36
CA ASP A 333 10.14 -20.38 7.42
C ASP A 333 10.78 -21.03 6.17
N GLY A 334 10.29 -22.21 5.78
CA GLY A 334 10.70 -22.86 4.54
C GLY A 334 10.40 -22.01 3.31
N LEU A 335 9.20 -21.42 3.23
CA LEU A 335 8.84 -20.48 2.15
C LEU A 335 9.77 -19.28 2.12
N ARG A 336 10.06 -18.65 3.27
CA ARG A 336 10.98 -17.51 3.37
C ARG A 336 12.40 -17.88 2.92
N ALA A 337 12.87 -19.07 3.27
CA ALA A 337 14.17 -19.59 2.80
C ALA A 337 14.19 -19.78 1.27
N VAL A 338 13.13 -20.37 0.70
CA VAL A 338 13.00 -20.57 -0.77
C VAL A 338 12.94 -19.22 -1.48
N CYS A 339 12.14 -18.25 -1.00
CA CYS A 339 12.10 -16.91 -1.56
C CYS A 339 13.49 -16.26 -1.60
N ALA A 340 14.22 -16.30 -0.49
CA ALA A 340 15.55 -15.72 -0.41
C ALA A 340 16.54 -16.40 -1.38
N ALA A 341 16.48 -17.73 -1.51
CA ALA A 341 17.31 -18.48 -2.46
C ALA A 341 17.00 -18.13 -3.91
N VAL A 342 15.70 -18.08 -4.27
CA VAL A 342 15.24 -17.73 -5.62
C VAL A 342 15.59 -16.29 -5.98
N TRP A 343 15.34 -15.34 -5.07
CA TRP A 343 15.65 -13.92 -5.31
C TRP A 343 17.16 -13.64 -5.38
N GLY A 344 17.96 -14.35 -4.57
CA GLY A 344 19.41 -14.24 -4.62
C GLY A 344 20.01 -14.79 -5.90
N ALA A 345 19.41 -15.85 -6.48
CA ALA A 345 19.83 -16.44 -7.73
C ALA A 345 19.35 -15.67 -8.96
N ALA A 346 18.14 -15.06 -8.91
CA ALA A 346 17.54 -14.34 -10.03
C ALA A 346 18.39 -13.14 -10.50
N ASP A 347 19.25 -12.60 -9.64
CA ASP A 347 20.18 -11.53 -10.01
C ASP A 347 21.34 -12.03 -10.91
N GLY A 348 21.36 -13.35 -11.25
CA GLY A 348 22.38 -13.94 -12.12
C GLY A 348 22.00 -15.26 -12.81
N SER A 349 20.88 -15.90 -12.51
CA SER A 349 20.47 -17.21 -13.01
C SER A 349 18.97 -17.30 -13.31
N ALA A 350 18.59 -17.99 -14.37
CA ALA A 350 17.18 -18.24 -14.71
C ALA A 350 16.63 -19.40 -13.84
N VAL A 351 16.07 -19.08 -12.67
CA VAL A 351 15.35 -20.07 -11.83
C VAL A 351 14.02 -20.42 -12.48
N ASP A 352 13.70 -21.72 -12.55
CA ASP A 352 12.39 -22.19 -12.98
C ASP A 352 11.35 -21.97 -11.85
N VAL A 353 10.56 -20.90 -11.98
CA VAL A 353 9.54 -20.53 -10.99
C VAL A 353 8.48 -21.62 -10.84
N ASP A 354 8.12 -22.37 -11.90
CA ASP A 354 7.14 -23.46 -11.84
C ASP A 354 7.64 -24.60 -10.96
N ARG A 355 8.92 -24.90 -11.04
CA ARG A 355 9.55 -25.89 -10.15
C ARG A 355 9.65 -25.38 -8.73
N ALA A 356 10.04 -24.14 -8.51
CA ALA A 356 10.08 -23.54 -7.19
C ALA A 356 8.70 -23.52 -6.50
N VAL A 357 7.62 -23.26 -7.25
CA VAL A 357 6.23 -23.36 -6.75
C VAL A 357 5.92 -24.79 -6.28
N LYS A 358 6.35 -25.83 -7.04
CA LYS A 358 6.17 -27.22 -6.61
C LYS A 358 6.96 -27.56 -5.34
N THR A 359 8.17 -27.02 -5.20
CA THR A 359 8.98 -27.15 -3.99
C THR A 359 8.25 -26.58 -2.78
N VAL A 360 7.67 -25.39 -2.91
CA VAL A 360 6.85 -24.74 -1.85
C VAL A 360 5.57 -25.54 -1.56
N ALA A 361 4.90 -26.09 -2.58
CA ALA A 361 3.74 -26.96 -2.38
C ALA A 361 4.07 -28.18 -1.51
N GLY A 362 5.30 -28.71 -1.64
CA GLY A 362 5.81 -29.80 -0.79
C GLY A 362 5.91 -29.44 0.70
N LEU A 363 5.90 -28.16 1.08
CA LEU A 363 5.84 -27.70 2.46
C LEU A 363 4.42 -27.72 3.05
N GLY A 364 3.40 -28.09 2.25
CA GLY A 364 1.99 -28.04 2.67
C GLY A 364 1.35 -26.67 2.58
N ILE A 365 2.00 -25.71 1.92
CA ILE A 365 1.47 -24.36 1.69
C ILE A 365 0.55 -24.39 0.46
N SER A 366 -0.66 -23.82 0.56
CA SER A 366 -1.54 -23.65 -0.59
C SER A 366 -0.88 -22.71 -1.60
N VAL A 367 -0.62 -23.21 -2.79
CA VAL A 367 0.02 -22.45 -3.88
C VAL A 367 -0.98 -21.90 -4.89
N ARG A 368 -2.28 -22.23 -4.73
CA ARG A 368 -3.37 -21.76 -5.58
C ARG A 368 -4.32 -20.92 -4.74
N ARG A 369 -4.88 -19.88 -5.33
CA ARG A 369 -6.08 -19.23 -4.79
C ARG A 369 -7.24 -20.22 -4.86
N GLU A 370 -7.96 -20.40 -3.77
CA GLU A 370 -9.33 -20.88 -3.83
C GLU A 370 -10.18 -19.78 -4.47
N PRO A 371 -11.06 -20.12 -5.43
CA PRO A 371 -11.86 -19.17 -6.16
C PRO A 371 -12.85 -18.40 -5.29
#